data_a6c80531b1469dc7d618b3c0588fb28b
#
_entry.id   a6c80531b1469dc7d618b3c0588fb28b
#
_cell.length_a   1.000
_cell.length_b   1.000
_cell.length_c   1.000
_cell.angle_alpha   90.00
_cell.angle_beta   90.00
_cell.angle_gamma   90.00
#
_symmetry.space_group_name_H-M   'P 1'
#
loop_
_entity.id
_entity.type
_entity.pdbx_description
1 polymer ?
#
loop_
_entity_poly.entity_id
_entity_poly.type
_entity_poly.pdbx_seq_one_letter_code
_entity_poly.pdbx_strand_id
1 'polypeptide(L)' 'MAKYKCKICGYIFDEDDIEEGLNIPAGTKFEDLPASFKCPKCRMSKGMFEKLE' A
#
# COMPACT_ATOMS: atom_id res chain seq x y z
N MET A 1 -3.69 -6.79 10.80
CA MET A 1 -3.16 -7.38 9.57
C MET A 1 -3.99 -7.03 8.37
N ALA A 2 -4.02 -5.78 8.03
CA ALA A 2 -4.79 -5.35 6.87
C ALA A 2 -3.95 -5.51 5.60
N LYS A 3 -4.59 -5.98 4.56
CA LYS A 3 -3.98 -6.10 3.24
C LYS A 3 -4.78 -5.30 2.26
N TYR A 4 -4.10 -4.59 1.40
CA TYR A 4 -4.73 -3.75 0.39
C TYR A 4 -4.17 -4.12 -0.97
N LYS A 5 -5.04 -4.21 -1.96
CA LYS A 5 -4.66 -4.58 -3.30
C LYS A 5 -4.88 -3.43 -4.26
N CYS A 6 -3.86 -3.13 -5.06
CA CYS A 6 -3.99 -2.16 -6.13
C CYS A 6 -4.88 -2.74 -7.23
N LYS A 7 -5.96 -2.06 -7.56
CA LYS A 7 -6.90 -2.54 -8.57
C LYS A 7 -6.33 -2.54 -9.97
N ILE A 8 -5.26 -1.81 -10.19
CA ILE A 8 -4.70 -1.63 -11.53
C ILE A 8 -3.65 -2.69 -11.84
N CYS A 9 -2.66 -2.85 -10.97
CA CYS A 9 -1.56 -3.78 -11.23
C CYS A 9 -1.57 -5.03 -10.35
N GLY A 10 -2.43 -5.08 -9.34
CA GLY A 10 -2.52 -6.24 -8.46
C GLY A 10 -1.50 -6.28 -7.34
N TYR A 11 -0.78 -5.18 -7.12
CA TYR A 11 0.19 -5.11 -6.04
C TYR A 11 -0.51 -5.25 -4.69
N ILE A 12 0.05 -6.06 -3.80
CA ILE A 12 -0.49 -6.25 -2.46
C ILE A 12 0.34 -5.46 -1.46
N PHE A 13 -0.29 -4.54 -0.76
CA PHE A 13 0.32 -3.81 0.35
C PHE A 13 -0.10 -4.49 1.64
N ASP A 14 0.86 -5.08 2.33
CA ASP A 14 0.62 -5.76 3.60
C ASP A 14 1.24 -4.92 4.71
N GLU A 15 0.43 -4.47 5.66
CA GLU A 15 0.92 -3.63 6.75
C GLU A 15 1.98 -4.31 7.61
N ASP A 16 1.97 -5.63 7.65
CA ASP A 16 2.94 -6.39 8.42
C ASP A 16 4.18 -6.78 7.64
N ASP A 17 4.16 -6.62 6.33
CA ASP A 17 5.25 -7.05 5.46
C ASP A 17 5.54 -5.98 4.41
N ILE A 18 5.97 -4.82 4.88
CA ILE A 18 6.26 -3.69 4.01
C ILE A 18 7.63 -3.87 3.37
N GLU A 19 7.70 -3.73 2.06
CA GLU A 19 8.94 -3.85 1.32
C GLU A 19 9.93 -2.76 1.72
N GLU A 20 11.20 -3.13 1.81
CA GLU A 20 12.25 -2.19 2.22
C GLU A 20 12.37 -0.98 1.31
N GLY A 21 12.12 -1.16 0.03
CA GLY A 21 12.27 -0.08 -0.94
C GLY A 21 11.20 1.01 -0.86
N LEU A 22 10.18 0.84 -0.04
CA LEU A 22 9.07 1.78 0.01
C LEU A 22 9.28 2.97 0.93
N ASN A 23 10.39 2.99 1.68
CA ASN A 23 10.67 4.10 2.59
C ASN A 23 9.59 4.28 3.67
N ILE A 24 8.92 3.20 4.03
CA ILE A 24 7.84 3.21 5.00
C ILE A 24 8.22 2.31 6.17
N PRO A 25 8.12 2.79 7.41
CA PRO A 25 8.42 1.95 8.57
C PRO A 25 7.51 0.74 8.66
N ALA A 26 8.07 -0.39 9.06
CA ALA A 26 7.26 -1.59 9.27
C ALA A 26 6.18 -1.32 10.30
N GLY A 27 5.00 -1.86 10.10
CA GLY A 27 3.87 -1.66 10.99
C GLY A 27 3.06 -0.40 10.71
N THR A 28 3.44 0.38 9.71
CA THR A 28 2.66 1.56 9.33
C THR A 28 1.34 1.11 8.72
N LYS A 29 0.25 1.65 9.24
CA LYS A 29 -1.07 1.33 8.70
C LYS A 29 -1.32 2.07 7.39
N PHE A 30 -2.08 1.42 6.51
CA PHE A 30 -2.42 2.04 5.23
C PHE A 30 -3.10 3.40 5.43
N GLU A 31 -3.95 3.51 6.45
CA GLU A 31 -4.65 4.75 6.77
C GLU A 31 -3.70 5.88 7.16
N ASP A 32 -2.54 5.53 7.72
CA ASP A 32 -1.57 6.51 8.15
C ASP A 32 -0.65 6.97 7.02
N LEU A 33 -0.76 6.36 5.85
CA LEU A 33 0.03 6.78 4.70
C LEU A 33 -0.41 8.15 4.21
N PRO A 34 0.52 8.98 3.74
CA PRO A 34 0.15 10.30 3.23
C PRO A 34 -0.70 10.18 1.97
N ALA A 35 -1.50 11.20 1.69
CA ALA A 35 -2.33 11.21 0.49
C ALA A 35 -1.49 11.14 -0.79
N SER A 36 -0.22 11.52 -0.70
CA SER A 36 0.70 11.45 -1.84
C SER A 36 1.24 10.04 -2.09
N PHE A 37 0.92 9.09 -1.22
CA PHE A 37 1.37 7.71 -1.41
C PHE A 37 0.82 7.15 -2.72
N LYS A 38 1.68 6.46 -3.45
CA LYS A 38 1.30 5.86 -4.71
C LYS A 38 1.80 4.42 -4.78
N CYS A 39 1.12 3.62 -5.59
CA CYS A 39 1.52 2.24 -5.80
C CYS A 39 2.95 2.18 -6.35
N PRO A 40 3.84 1.38 -5.74
CA PRO A 40 5.22 1.30 -6.21
C PRO A 40 5.37 0.57 -7.54
N LYS A 41 4.32 -0.08 -8.01
CA LYS A 41 4.36 -0.82 -9.28
C LYS A 41 3.83 0.00 -10.44
N CYS A 42 2.63 0.56 -10.30
CA CYS A 42 1.98 1.28 -11.39
C CYS A 42 1.82 2.77 -11.11
N ARG A 43 2.17 3.20 -9.92
CA ARG A 43 2.12 4.60 -9.49
C ARG A 43 0.73 5.22 -9.48
N MET A 44 -0.28 4.38 -9.37
CA MET A 44 -1.63 4.88 -9.22
C MET A 44 -1.84 5.44 -7.82
N SER A 45 -2.84 6.29 -7.67
CA SER A 45 -3.08 6.94 -6.38
C SER A 45 -3.51 5.95 -5.31
N LYS A 46 -3.39 6.38 -4.06
CA LYS A 46 -3.79 5.57 -2.90
C LYS A 46 -5.24 5.10 -3.00
N GLY A 47 -6.10 5.91 -3.61
CA GLY A 47 -7.51 5.57 -3.76
C GLY A 47 -7.79 4.36 -4.64
N MET A 48 -6.78 3.91 -5.41
CA MET A 48 -6.91 2.75 -6.26
C MET A 48 -6.73 1.43 -5.49
N PHE A 49 -6.40 1.50 -4.21
CA PHE A 49 -6.23 0.30 -3.41
C PHE A 49 -7.56 -0.14 -2.79
N GLU A 50 -7.76 -1.45 -2.78
CA GLU A 50 -8.95 -2.07 -2.21
C GLU A 50 -8.56 -2.88 -0.99
N LYS A 51 -9.26 -2.69 0.11
CA LYS A 51 -8.99 -3.44 1.32
C LYS A 51 -9.44 -4.90 1.15
N LEU A 52 -8.52 -5.82 1.39
CA LEU A 52 -8.81 -7.25 1.29
C LEU A 52 -9.26 -7.86 2.62
N GLU A 53 -8.74 -7.31 3.74
CA GLU A 53 -9.08 -7.81 5.07
C GLU A 53 -9.25 -6.67 6.05
#